data_09acaa932b51273bc9d3ab5aa09cdef1
#
_entry.id   09acaa932b51273bc9d3ab5aa09cdef1
#
_cell.length_a   1.000
_cell.length_b   1.000
_cell.length_c   1.000
_cell.angle_alpha   90.00
_cell.angle_beta   90.00
_cell.angle_gamma   90.00
#
_symmetry.space_group_name_H-M   'P 1'
#
loop_
_entity.id
_entity.type
_entity.pdbx_description
1 polymer ?
#
loop_
_entity_poly.entity_id
_entity_poly.type
_entity_poly.pdbx_seq_one_letter_code
_entity_poly.pdbx_strand_id
1 'polypeptide(L)'
;MLYIKCPWCGERDETEYHYGGEAHIVRPENPDELTDAEWAEYVFMRTNTKGVHRERWVHSDGCRRWFNVARNTVTNEIVSVYKTGEKPDLPEAATTKPAPVKPATAKKAPAKKAAATKAPAKKKEGA
;
A
#
# COMPACT_ATOMS: atom_id res chain seq x y z
N MET A 1 -2.39 -4.98 -25.97
CA MET A 1 -2.97 -6.17 -25.34
C MET A 1 -1.87 -6.80 -24.52
N LEU A 2 -2.10 -7.03 -23.23
CA LEU A 2 -1.12 -7.60 -22.31
C LEU A 2 -1.48 -9.07 -22.06
N TYR A 3 -0.49 -9.95 -22.25
CA TYR A 3 -0.63 -11.37 -21.95
C TYR A 3 0.10 -11.69 -20.64
N ILE A 4 -0.55 -12.45 -19.78
CA ILE A 4 0.02 -12.88 -18.50
C ILE A 4 0.12 -14.41 -18.50
N LYS A 5 1.29 -14.94 -18.16
CA LYS A 5 1.52 -16.38 -18.10
C LYS A 5 1.10 -16.92 -16.74
N CYS A 6 -0.10 -17.49 -16.65
CA CYS A 6 -0.50 -18.19 -15.42
C CYS A 6 0.41 -19.40 -15.15
N PRO A 7 0.92 -19.58 -13.91
CA PRO A 7 1.77 -20.73 -13.55
C PRO A 7 1.10 -22.10 -13.72
N TRP A 8 -0.22 -22.15 -13.88
CA TRP A 8 -1.01 -23.38 -14.00
C TRP A 8 -1.70 -23.54 -15.35
N CYS A 9 -2.19 -22.44 -15.94
CA CYS A 9 -3.00 -22.48 -17.16
C CYS A 9 -2.25 -22.09 -18.43
N GLY A 10 -1.03 -21.54 -18.29
CA GLY A 10 -0.27 -20.99 -19.40
C GLY A 10 -0.63 -19.53 -19.69
N GLU A 11 -0.28 -19.06 -20.88
CA GLU A 11 -0.47 -17.68 -21.32
C GLU A 11 -1.94 -17.39 -21.66
N ARG A 12 -2.46 -16.29 -21.08
CA ARG A 12 -3.84 -15.82 -21.26
C ARG A 12 -3.88 -14.29 -21.34
N ASP A 13 -4.97 -13.77 -21.86
CA ASP A 13 -5.23 -12.34 -21.90
C ASP A 13 -5.38 -11.74 -20.50
N GLU A 14 -4.95 -10.50 -20.30
CA GLU A 14 -5.06 -9.82 -19.00
C GLU A 14 -6.48 -9.69 -18.49
N THR A 15 -7.48 -9.69 -19.39
CA THR A 15 -8.89 -9.57 -19.03
C THR A 15 -9.42 -10.75 -18.21
N GLU A 16 -8.76 -11.92 -18.30
CA GLU A 16 -9.09 -13.11 -17.50
C GLU A 16 -8.59 -13.02 -16.06
N TYR A 17 -7.80 -11.98 -15.74
CA TYR A 17 -7.17 -11.81 -14.43
C TYR A 17 -7.70 -10.61 -13.68
N HIS A 18 -7.61 -10.69 -12.36
CA HIS A 18 -7.88 -9.56 -11.49
C HIS A 18 -6.63 -9.16 -10.70
N TYR A 19 -6.33 -7.87 -10.72
CA TYR A 19 -5.22 -7.27 -9.99
C TYR A 19 -5.53 -7.21 -8.49
N GLY A 20 -4.70 -7.82 -7.67
CA GLY A 20 -4.87 -7.90 -6.22
C GLY A 20 -3.97 -6.95 -5.41
N GLY A 21 -3.28 -6.04 -6.07
CA GLY A 21 -2.41 -5.07 -5.42
C GLY A 21 -0.95 -5.50 -5.31
N GLU A 22 -0.22 -4.85 -4.42
CA GLU A 22 1.20 -5.13 -4.16
C GLU A 22 1.39 -6.52 -3.54
N ALA A 23 2.41 -7.24 -4.00
CA ALA A 23 2.80 -8.54 -3.45
C ALA A 23 3.69 -8.38 -2.20
N HIS A 24 3.79 -9.46 -1.42
CA HIS A 24 4.66 -9.58 -0.24
C HIS A 24 4.31 -8.66 0.94
N ILE A 25 3.10 -8.13 1.00
CA ILE A 25 2.63 -7.42 2.19
C ILE A 25 2.26 -8.44 3.25
N VAL A 26 3.02 -8.46 4.34
CA VAL A 26 2.80 -9.34 5.48
C VAL A 26 1.92 -8.64 6.50
N ARG A 27 0.84 -9.31 6.92
CA ARG A 27 0.02 -8.82 8.02
C ARG A 27 0.78 -8.94 9.33
N PRO A 28 0.81 -7.90 10.18
CA PRO A 28 1.39 -7.99 11.51
C PRO A 28 0.75 -9.11 12.35
N GLU A 29 1.56 -9.84 13.10
CA GLU A 29 1.10 -10.97 13.91
C GLU A 29 0.21 -10.51 15.07
N ASN A 30 0.58 -9.41 15.74
CA ASN A 30 -0.12 -8.84 16.89
C ASN A 30 -0.66 -7.45 16.56
N PRO A 31 -1.84 -7.32 15.93
CA PRO A 31 -2.41 -6.01 15.56
C PRO A 31 -2.67 -5.09 16.75
N ASP A 32 -3.02 -5.67 17.90
CA ASP A 32 -3.41 -4.93 19.12
C ASP A 32 -2.21 -4.26 19.83
N GLU A 33 -0.98 -4.68 19.51
CA GLU A 33 0.25 -4.10 20.06
C GLU A 33 0.79 -2.94 19.20
N LEU A 34 0.21 -2.74 18.01
CA LEU A 34 0.64 -1.70 17.09
C LEU A 34 0.03 -0.34 17.46
N THR A 35 0.79 0.70 17.20
CA THR A 35 0.27 2.07 17.22
C THR A 35 -0.66 2.31 16.03
N ASP A 36 -1.56 3.29 16.14
CA ASP A 36 -2.46 3.70 15.04
C ASP A 36 -1.68 4.05 13.76
N ALA A 37 -0.49 4.64 13.90
CA ALA A 37 0.35 5.00 12.78
C ALA A 37 0.91 3.76 12.05
N GLU A 38 1.39 2.76 12.76
CA GLU A 38 1.91 1.51 12.20
C GLU A 38 0.79 0.69 11.56
N TRP A 39 -0.38 0.67 12.19
CA TRP A 39 -1.55 0.02 11.61
C TRP A 39 -2.03 0.71 10.34
N ALA A 40 -2.05 2.04 10.31
CA ALA A 40 -2.39 2.83 9.13
C ALA A 40 -1.40 2.61 7.98
N GLU A 41 -0.10 2.49 8.28
CA GLU A 41 0.94 2.14 7.30
C GLU A 41 0.63 0.79 6.64
N TYR A 42 0.31 -0.23 7.43
CA TYR A 42 -0.04 -1.54 6.90
C TYR A 42 -1.33 -1.53 6.07
N VAL A 43 -2.36 -0.81 6.52
CA VAL A 43 -3.70 -0.85 5.88
C VAL A 43 -3.75 0.02 4.61
N PHE A 44 -3.19 1.21 4.65
CA PHE A 44 -3.40 2.22 3.61
C PHE A 44 -2.18 2.48 2.73
N MET A 45 -0.96 2.35 3.26
CA MET A 45 0.22 2.72 2.50
C MET A 45 0.68 1.59 1.60
N ARG A 46 0.94 1.94 0.34
CA ARG A 46 1.47 1.03 -0.70
C ARG A 46 2.60 1.73 -1.43
N THR A 47 3.55 0.95 -1.92
CA THR A 47 4.64 1.50 -2.74
C THR A 47 4.12 1.87 -4.12
N ASN A 48 4.48 3.07 -4.56
CA ASN A 48 4.25 3.52 -5.93
C ASN A 48 5.57 3.52 -6.68
N THR A 49 5.96 2.36 -7.19
CA THR A 49 7.26 2.12 -7.79
C THR A 49 7.27 2.50 -9.26
N LYS A 50 8.22 3.35 -9.67
CA LYS A 50 8.59 3.53 -11.08
C LYS A 50 9.69 2.52 -11.42
N GLY A 51 9.41 1.57 -12.28
CA GLY A 51 10.31 0.46 -12.61
C GLY A 51 9.70 -0.88 -12.22
N VAL A 52 10.49 -1.84 -11.76
CA VAL A 52 10.00 -3.17 -11.42
C VAL A 52 9.16 -3.15 -10.15
N HIS A 53 7.87 -3.43 -10.31
CA HIS A 53 6.88 -3.55 -9.24
C HIS A 53 6.47 -5.01 -9.07
N ARG A 54 6.29 -5.45 -7.82
CA ARG A 54 5.84 -6.80 -7.50
C ARG A 54 4.35 -6.75 -7.22
N GLU A 55 3.59 -7.45 -8.03
CA GLU A 55 2.13 -7.41 -8.05
C GLU A 55 1.57 -8.78 -7.69
N ARG A 56 0.40 -8.79 -7.08
CA ARG A 56 -0.37 -10.01 -6.83
C ARG A 56 -1.56 -10.06 -7.78
N TRP A 57 -1.72 -11.16 -8.46
CA TRP A 57 -2.78 -11.38 -9.44
C TRP A 57 -3.54 -12.67 -9.16
N VAL A 58 -4.79 -12.73 -9.55
CA VAL A 58 -5.61 -13.94 -9.53
C VAL A 58 -6.16 -14.21 -10.93
N HIS A 59 -6.12 -15.46 -11.37
CA HIS A 59 -6.74 -15.89 -12.62
C HIS A 59 -8.22 -16.17 -12.37
N SER A 60 -9.05 -15.12 -12.38
CA SER A 60 -10.47 -15.16 -11.99
C SER A 60 -11.32 -16.01 -12.92
N ASP A 61 -11.09 -15.91 -14.23
CA ASP A 61 -11.88 -16.61 -15.26
C ASP A 61 -11.32 -17.99 -15.63
N GLY A 62 -10.28 -18.44 -14.90
CA GLY A 62 -9.66 -19.74 -15.10
C GLY A 62 -9.50 -20.53 -13.81
N CYS A 63 -8.25 -20.82 -13.41
CA CYS A 63 -7.96 -21.69 -12.28
C CYS A 63 -8.26 -21.08 -10.89
N ARG A 64 -8.59 -19.81 -10.80
CA ARG A 64 -8.90 -19.05 -9.58
C ARG A 64 -7.81 -19.06 -8.51
N ARG A 65 -6.56 -19.24 -8.92
CA ARG A 65 -5.39 -19.26 -8.05
C ARG A 65 -4.66 -17.93 -8.06
N TRP A 66 -4.13 -17.56 -6.89
CA TRP A 66 -3.29 -16.40 -6.70
C TRP A 66 -1.84 -16.70 -7.05
N PHE A 67 -1.19 -15.77 -7.71
CA PHE A 67 0.23 -15.80 -8.03
C PHE A 67 0.80 -14.39 -8.03
N ASN A 68 2.09 -14.26 -8.16
CA ASN A 68 2.77 -13.00 -8.17
C ASN A 68 3.43 -12.73 -9.53
N VAL A 69 3.49 -11.46 -9.89
CA VAL A 69 4.10 -10.97 -11.12
C VAL A 69 5.06 -9.86 -10.77
N ALA A 70 6.26 -9.89 -11.32
CA ALA A 70 7.16 -8.76 -11.32
C ALA A 70 7.06 -8.09 -12.70
N ARG A 71 6.51 -6.89 -12.73
CA ARG A 71 6.28 -6.11 -13.95
C ARG A 71 7.00 -4.78 -13.90
N ASN A 72 7.55 -4.36 -15.02
CA ASN A 72 8.09 -3.01 -15.15
C ASN A 72 6.94 -2.04 -15.46
N THR A 73 6.67 -1.11 -14.54
CA THR A 73 5.57 -0.14 -14.65
C THR A 73 5.77 0.92 -15.74
N VAL A 74 6.99 1.06 -16.27
CA VAL A 74 7.31 2.02 -17.33
C VAL A 74 7.08 1.41 -18.71
N THR A 75 7.56 0.16 -18.90
CA THR A 75 7.48 -0.55 -20.20
C THR A 75 6.31 -1.52 -20.30
N ASN A 76 5.66 -1.83 -19.15
CA ASN A 76 4.64 -2.88 -19.00
C ASN A 76 5.16 -4.30 -19.26
N GLU A 77 6.47 -4.49 -19.33
CA GLU A 77 7.10 -5.78 -19.54
C GLU A 77 7.01 -6.64 -18.28
N ILE A 78 6.59 -7.88 -18.43
CA ILE A 78 6.56 -8.88 -17.37
C ILE A 78 7.95 -9.51 -17.27
N VAL A 79 8.64 -9.20 -16.17
CA VAL A 79 10.00 -9.68 -15.92
C VAL A 79 10.00 -11.10 -15.37
N SER A 80 9.09 -11.41 -14.46
CA SER A 80 8.99 -12.72 -13.83
C SER A 80 7.58 -13.02 -13.35
N VAL A 81 7.18 -14.29 -13.42
CA VAL A 81 5.93 -14.80 -12.87
C VAL A 81 6.26 -15.96 -11.93
N TYR A 82 5.76 -15.93 -10.71
CA TYR A 82 6.08 -16.91 -9.69
C TYR A 82 4.89 -17.18 -8.76
N LYS A 83 4.88 -18.32 -8.10
CA LYS A 83 3.80 -18.70 -7.18
C LYS A 83 3.90 -17.95 -5.86
N THR A 84 2.78 -17.82 -5.17
CA THR A 84 2.74 -17.24 -3.82
C THR A 84 3.63 -18.08 -2.88
N GLY A 85 4.52 -17.41 -2.15
CA GLY A 85 5.51 -18.02 -1.28
C GLY A 85 6.89 -18.28 -1.90
N GLU A 86 6.99 -18.18 -3.22
CA GLU A 86 8.27 -18.26 -3.93
C GLU A 86 8.95 -16.89 -3.98
N LYS A 87 10.28 -16.89 -4.15
CA LYS A 87 11.03 -15.68 -4.41
C LYS A 87 11.05 -15.40 -5.91
N PRO A 88 10.91 -14.12 -6.33
CA PRO A 88 10.99 -13.78 -7.74
C PRO A 88 12.43 -13.98 -8.25
N ASP A 89 12.54 -14.56 -9.44
CA ASP A 89 13.78 -14.54 -10.21
C ASP A 89 13.88 -13.19 -10.91
N LEU A 90 14.61 -12.26 -10.29
CA LEU A 90 14.79 -10.90 -10.78
C LEU A 90 16.25 -10.67 -11.15
N PRO A 91 16.54 -10.05 -12.30
CA PRO A 91 17.88 -9.60 -12.58
C PRO A 91 18.33 -8.57 -11.53
N GLU A 92 19.58 -8.65 -11.09
CA GLU A 92 20.15 -7.83 -10.00
C GLU A 92 19.93 -6.31 -10.17
N ALA A 93 19.84 -5.83 -11.39
CA ALA A 93 19.55 -4.42 -11.72
C ALA A 93 18.13 -3.96 -11.37
N ALA A 94 17.21 -4.88 -11.07
CA ALA A 94 15.80 -4.58 -10.79
C ALA A 94 15.48 -4.46 -9.28
N THR A 95 16.43 -4.72 -8.41
CA THR A 95 16.27 -4.67 -6.94
C THR A 95 16.66 -3.31 -6.35
N THR A 96 16.22 -2.21 -6.91
CA THR A 96 16.30 -0.93 -6.20
C THR A 96 15.32 -0.96 -5.03
N LYS A 97 15.83 -1.30 -3.85
CA LYS A 97 15.13 -1.18 -2.58
C LYS A 97 14.61 0.26 -2.47
N PRO A 98 13.30 0.52 -2.27
CA PRO A 98 12.84 1.87 -2.02
C PRO A 98 13.58 2.40 -0.80
N ALA A 99 14.18 3.58 -0.91
CA ALA A 99 14.82 4.25 0.22
C ALA A 99 13.75 4.44 1.32
N PRO A 100 14.06 4.20 2.61
CA PRO A 100 13.12 4.43 3.69
C PRO A 100 12.67 5.89 3.66
N VAL A 101 11.39 6.10 3.42
CA VAL A 101 10.78 7.43 3.49
C VAL A 101 10.89 7.87 4.95
N LYS A 102 11.79 8.83 5.23
CA LYS A 102 11.86 9.46 6.55
C LYS A 102 10.49 10.06 6.84
N PRO A 103 9.87 9.79 8.00
CA PRO A 103 8.61 10.42 8.34
C PRO A 103 8.79 11.94 8.30
N ALA A 104 7.95 12.61 7.50
CA ALA A 104 7.91 14.06 7.46
C ALA A 104 7.55 14.52 8.89
N THR A 105 8.47 15.24 9.53
CA THR A 105 8.23 15.88 10.83
C THR A 105 7.01 16.76 10.70
N ALA A 106 5.90 16.34 11.33
CA ALA A 106 4.69 17.12 11.42
C ALA A 106 5.01 18.47 12.06
N LYS A 107 4.97 19.55 11.28
CA LYS A 107 5.04 20.92 11.82
C LYS A 107 3.86 21.10 12.75
N LYS A 108 4.17 21.16 14.04
CA LYS A 108 3.24 21.46 15.13
C LYS A 108 2.53 22.79 14.79
N ALA A 109 1.22 22.74 14.55
CA ALA A 109 0.41 23.94 14.35
C ALA A 109 0.43 24.79 15.62
N PRO A 110 0.52 26.13 15.54
CA PRO A 110 0.52 26.96 16.73
C PRO A 110 -0.84 26.92 17.42
N ALA A 111 -0.82 26.57 18.70
CA ALA A 111 -2.00 26.56 19.56
C ALA A 111 -2.63 27.97 19.60
N LYS A 112 -3.86 28.08 19.10
CA LYS A 112 -4.70 29.29 19.22
C LYS A 112 -5.04 29.50 20.69
N LYS A 113 -4.48 30.53 21.33
CA LYS A 113 -4.88 31.01 22.65
C LYS A 113 -6.37 31.35 22.64
N ALA A 114 -7.16 30.62 23.43
CA ALA A 114 -8.54 30.98 23.70
C ALA A 114 -8.55 32.26 24.55
N ALA A 115 -9.13 33.33 24.03
CA ALA A 115 -9.40 34.55 24.77
C ALA A 115 -10.58 34.30 25.72
N ALA A 116 -10.32 34.45 27.02
CA ALA A 116 -11.35 34.39 28.04
C ALA A 116 -12.22 35.66 27.96
N THR A 117 -13.48 35.49 27.56
CA THR A 117 -14.50 36.56 27.59
C THR A 117 -15.06 36.59 29.01
N LYS A 118 -14.73 37.70 29.72
CA LYS A 118 -15.27 38.04 31.01
C LYS A 118 -16.76 38.43 30.88
N ALA A 119 -17.66 37.72 31.51
CA ALA A 119 -19.08 38.09 31.60
C ALA A 119 -19.26 39.25 32.60
N PRO A 120 -20.16 40.24 32.32
CA PRO A 120 -20.45 41.34 33.26
C PRO A 120 -21.43 40.86 34.31
N ALA A 121 -21.11 41.23 35.55
CA ALA A 121 -21.96 40.99 36.72
C ALA A 121 -23.25 41.82 36.66
N LYS A 122 -24.40 41.20 36.84
CA LYS A 122 -25.71 41.84 36.96
C LYS A 122 -25.90 42.28 38.40
N LYS A 123 -25.96 43.59 38.63
CA LYS A 123 -26.32 44.26 39.87
C LYS A 123 -27.81 44.03 40.14
N LYS A 124 -28.17 43.45 41.27
CA LYS A 124 -29.52 43.46 41.83
C LYS A 124 -29.69 44.74 42.63
N GLU A 125 -30.62 45.60 42.25
CA GLU A 125 -31.15 46.63 43.08
C GLU A 125 -32.55 46.20 43.53
N GLY A 126 -32.79 46.29 44.84
CA GLY A 126 -34.05 45.98 45.45
C GLY A 126 -34.96 47.21 45.64
N ALA A 127 -36.18 46.98 45.79
CA ALA A 127 -37.18 47.68 46.61
C ALA A 127 -38.37 46.71 46.83
#